data_14652e27dd5936c22ff996277d142c21
#
_entry.id   14652e27dd5936c22ff996277d142c21
#
_cell.length_a   1.000
_cell.length_b   1.000
_cell.length_c   1.000
_cell.angle_alpha   90.00
_cell.angle_beta   90.00
_cell.angle_gamma   90.00
#
_symmetry.space_group_name_H-M   'P 1'
#
loop_
_entity.id
_entity.type
_entity.pdbx_description
1 polymer ?
#
loop_
_entity_poly.entity_id
_entity_poly.type
_entity_poly.pdbx_seq_one_letter_code
_entity_poly.pdbx_strand_id
1 'polypeptide(L)'
;MKNVYDITNEFERRLGEYTGSPYVVTVDNQSNALFLSLYYENYVNKSIKADKIIIPNRTYPSVPCEIIHAGLKVKFRQVKGKTIKGAYQLEGTNVWDSALSFTTGMYKKGT
;
A
#
# COMPACT_ATOMS: atom_id res chain seq x y z
N MET A 1 18.37 27.82 -11.17
CA MET A 1 18.11 27.18 -9.85
C MET A 1 17.24 25.96 -10.07
N LYS A 2 17.57 24.88 -9.40
CA LYS A 2 16.77 23.66 -9.50
C LYS A 2 15.41 23.86 -8.80
N ASN A 3 14.40 23.16 -9.29
CA ASN A 3 13.08 23.13 -8.67
C ASN A 3 13.19 22.49 -7.27
N VAL A 4 12.37 22.96 -6.31
CA VAL A 4 12.35 22.40 -4.95
C VAL A 4 11.96 20.92 -4.92
N TYR A 5 11.29 20.45 -5.97
CA TYR A 5 10.87 19.05 -6.09
C TYR A 5 11.89 18.15 -6.78
N ASP A 6 13.05 18.67 -7.18
CA ASP A 6 14.04 17.88 -7.94
C ASP A 6 14.56 16.69 -7.12
N ILE A 7 14.79 16.87 -5.81
CA ILE A 7 15.25 15.81 -4.93
C ILE A 7 14.17 14.71 -4.82
N THR A 8 12.93 15.11 -4.63
CA THR A 8 11.80 14.16 -4.54
C THR A 8 11.65 13.41 -5.86
N ASN A 9 11.71 14.09 -6.98
CA ASN A 9 11.58 13.47 -8.30
C ASN A 9 12.71 12.47 -8.55
N GLU A 10 13.94 12.81 -8.16
CA GLU A 10 15.08 11.92 -8.32
C GLU A 10 14.96 10.69 -7.40
N PHE A 11 14.49 10.89 -6.16
CA PHE A 11 14.25 9.80 -5.24
C PHE A 11 13.19 8.84 -5.78
N GLU A 12 12.07 9.37 -6.28
CA GLU A 12 11.01 8.56 -6.88
C GLU A 12 11.51 7.80 -8.10
N ARG A 13 12.31 8.44 -8.95
CA ARG A 13 12.92 7.78 -10.11
C ARG A 13 13.78 6.59 -9.70
N ARG A 14 14.63 6.77 -8.69
CA ARG A 14 15.51 5.71 -8.19
C ARG A 14 14.72 4.58 -7.52
N LEU A 15 13.67 4.91 -6.80
CA LEU A 15 12.78 3.90 -6.22
C LEU A 15 12.10 3.08 -7.30
N GLY A 16 11.66 3.72 -8.39
CA GLY A 16 11.08 3.03 -9.53
C GLY A 16 12.05 2.05 -10.16
N GLU A 17 13.31 2.47 -10.36
CA GLU A 17 14.34 1.59 -10.88
C GLU A 17 14.63 0.41 -9.96
N TYR A 18 14.72 0.68 -8.67
CA TYR A 18 15.03 -0.34 -7.67
C TYR A 18 13.91 -1.39 -7.55
N THR A 19 12.66 -0.95 -7.46
CA THR A 19 11.51 -1.83 -7.25
C THR A 19 10.96 -2.43 -8.55
N GLY A 20 11.25 -1.80 -9.68
CA GLY A 20 10.66 -2.18 -10.97
C GLY A 20 9.30 -1.54 -11.22
N SER A 21 8.84 -0.66 -10.32
CA SER A 21 7.55 0.01 -10.50
C SER A 21 7.64 1.08 -11.59
N PRO A 22 6.65 1.12 -12.52
CA PRO A 22 6.63 2.16 -13.55
C PRO A 22 6.31 3.54 -13.00
N TYR A 23 5.65 3.61 -11.85
CA TYR A 23 5.26 4.87 -11.21
C TYR A 23 5.55 4.80 -9.72
N VAL A 24 6.04 5.89 -9.17
CA VAL A 24 6.33 6.01 -7.73
C VAL A 24 5.87 7.38 -7.27
N VAL A 25 5.11 7.41 -6.19
CA VAL A 25 4.72 8.64 -5.49
C VAL A 25 5.13 8.50 -4.04
N THR A 26 5.97 9.41 -3.57
CA THR A 26 6.39 9.42 -2.17
C THR A 26 5.44 10.27 -1.34
N VAL A 27 5.19 9.82 -0.12
CA VAL A 27 4.35 10.50 0.86
C VAL A 27 5.07 10.54 2.21
N ASP A 28 4.52 11.26 3.17
CA ASP A 28 5.18 11.49 4.46
C ASP A 28 5.22 10.27 5.39
N ASN A 29 4.25 9.35 5.25
CA ASN A 29 4.23 8.13 6.06
C ASN A 29 3.41 7.05 5.38
N GLN A 30 3.53 5.82 5.91
CA GLN A 30 2.86 4.67 5.32
C GLN A 30 1.34 4.69 5.49
N SER A 31 0.84 5.22 6.59
CA SER A 31 -0.62 5.32 6.81
C SER A 31 -1.26 6.16 5.72
N ASN A 32 -0.65 7.29 5.35
CA ASN A 32 -1.13 8.12 4.25
C ASN A 32 -0.98 7.42 2.89
N ALA A 33 0.12 6.69 2.69
CA ALA A 33 0.30 5.92 1.46
C ALA A 33 -0.81 4.88 1.30
N LEU A 34 -1.12 4.18 2.37
CA LEU A 34 -2.17 3.16 2.37
C LEU A 34 -3.55 3.78 2.12
N PHE A 35 -3.86 4.87 2.81
CA PHE A 35 -5.11 5.60 2.62
C PHE A 35 -5.28 6.05 1.16
N LEU A 36 -4.26 6.69 0.61
CA LEU A 36 -4.32 7.19 -0.77
C LEU A 36 -4.46 6.06 -1.77
N SER A 37 -3.78 4.95 -1.56
CA SER A 37 -3.90 3.78 -2.43
C SER A 37 -5.31 3.21 -2.42
N LEU A 38 -5.88 3.03 -1.24
CA LEU A 38 -7.24 2.52 -1.08
C LEU A 38 -8.29 3.48 -1.62
N TYR A 39 -8.12 4.78 -1.36
CA TYR A 39 -9.01 5.81 -1.88
C TYR A 39 -9.01 5.81 -3.41
N TYR A 40 -7.82 5.77 -4.02
CA TYR A 40 -7.68 5.73 -5.47
C TYR A 40 -8.37 4.50 -6.05
N GLU A 41 -8.10 3.33 -5.51
CA GLU A 41 -8.66 2.09 -6.02
C GLU A 41 -10.19 2.03 -5.85
N ASN A 42 -10.71 2.62 -4.78
CA ASN A 42 -12.14 2.60 -4.49
C ASN A 42 -12.92 3.65 -5.28
N TYR A 43 -12.44 4.89 -5.29
CA TYR A 43 -13.21 6.03 -5.81
C TYR A 43 -12.81 6.46 -7.21
N VAL A 44 -11.55 6.31 -7.60
CA VAL A 44 -11.05 6.76 -8.90
C VAL A 44 -11.04 5.60 -9.89
N ASN A 45 -10.32 4.53 -9.57
CA ASN A 45 -10.20 3.37 -10.43
C ASN A 45 -11.41 2.41 -10.34
N LYS A 46 -12.14 2.49 -9.25
CA LYS A 46 -13.33 1.66 -8.97
C LYS A 46 -13.06 0.16 -9.12
N SER A 47 -11.87 -0.26 -8.72
CA SER A 47 -11.44 -1.65 -8.83
C SER A 47 -11.92 -2.52 -7.67
N ILE A 48 -12.29 -1.91 -6.53
CA ILE A 48 -12.69 -2.66 -5.34
C ILE A 48 -14.16 -3.00 -5.43
N LYS A 49 -14.44 -4.30 -5.56
CA LYS A 49 -15.80 -4.85 -5.63
C LYS A 49 -16.20 -5.63 -4.38
N ALA A 50 -15.23 -5.91 -3.52
CA ALA A 50 -15.46 -6.67 -2.29
C ALA A 50 -16.25 -5.83 -1.28
N ASP A 51 -17.18 -6.47 -0.56
CA ASP A 51 -17.92 -5.82 0.52
C ASP A 51 -17.03 -5.54 1.73
N LYS A 52 -16.08 -6.43 2.00
CA LYS A 52 -15.15 -6.32 3.12
C LYS A 52 -13.74 -6.59 2.66
N ILE A 53 -12.81 -5.81 3.20
CA ILE A 53 -11.39 -6.00 2.96
C ILE A 53 -10.84 -6.88 4.08
N ILE A 54 -10.21 -7.99 3.71
CA ILE A 54 -9.71 -8.97 4.66
C ILE A 54 -8.22 -8.75 4.89
N ILE A 55 -7.85 -8.56 6.15
CA ILE A 55 -6.47 -8.36 6.56
C ILE A 55 -6.12 -9.30 7.71
N PRO A 56 -4.81 -9.55 7.93
CA PRO A 56 -4.40 -10.33 9.11
C PRO A 56 -4.79 -9.64 10.40
N ASN A 57 -5.17 -10.39 11.42
CA ASN A 57 -5.48 -9.82 12.72
C ASN A 57 -4.24 -9.35 13.49
N ARG A 58 -3.04 -9.69 13.01
CA ARG A 58 -1.76 -9.23 13.58
C ARG A 58 -1.07 -8.31 12.59
N THR A 59 -1.54 -7.08 12.51
CA THR A 59 -0.97 -6.05 11.66
C THR A 59 -0.92 -4.73 12.43
N TYR A 60 -0.25 -3.75 11.85
CA TYR A 60 -0.15 -2.43 12.46
C TYR A 60 -1.54 -1.79 12.56
N PRO A 61 -1.88 -1.17 13.72
CA PRO A 61 -3.25 -0.66 13.93
C PRO A 61 -3.74 0.35 12.90
N SER A 62 -2.86 1.08 12.23
CA SER A 62 -3.27 2.04 11.20
C SER A 62 -3.90 1.37 9.99
N VAL A 63 -3.58 0.10 9.71
CA VAL A 63 -4.10 -0.58 8.52
C VAL A 63 -5.63 -0.68 8.54
N PRO A 64 -6.27 -1.25 9.58
CA PRO A 64 -7.74 -1.25 9.63
C PRO A 64 -8.32 0.16 9.72
N CYS A 65 -7.65 1.09 10.39
CA CYS A 65 -8.12 2.46 10.49
C CYS A 65 -8.17 3.12 9.11
N GLU A 66 -7.16 2.93 8.28
CA GLU A 66 -7.12 3.52 6.95
C GLU A 66 -8.11 2.86 5.98
N ILE A 67 -8.41 1.58 6.15
CA ILE A 67 -9.47 0.92 5.38
C ILE A 67 -10.82 1.58 5.68
N ILE A 68 -11.13 1.80 6.94
CA ILE A 68 -12.37 2.46 7.36
C ILE A 68 -12.38 3.91 6.88
N HIS A 69 -11.27 4.62 7.02
CA HIS A 69 -11.11 6.00 6.57
C HIS A 69 -11.36 6.15 5.06
N ALA A 70 -10.98 5.14 4.28
CA ALA A 70 -11.22 5.13 2.83
C ALA A 70 -12.67 4.74 2.47
N GLY A 71 -13.56 4.58 3.45
CA GLY A 71 -14.96 4.26 3.22
C GLY A 71 -15.25 2.77 3.02
N LEU A 72 -14.32 1.92 3.41
CA LEU A 72 -14.44 0.47 3.23
C LEU A 72 -14.69 -0.22 4.57
N LYS A 73 -15.09 -1.47 4.51
CA LYS A 73 -15.28 -2.32 5.70
C LYS A 73 -14.12 -3.28 5.84
N VAL A 74 -13.78 -3.59 7.08
CA VAL A 74 -12.64 -4.48 7.40
C VAL A 74 -13.14 -5.77 8.03
N LYS A 75 -12.46 -6.87 7.66
CA LYS A 75 -12.63 -8.17 8.32
C LYS A 75 -11.24 -8.72 8.62
N PHE A 76 -11.08 -9.28 9.83
CA PHE A 76 -9.80 -9.83 10.23
C PHE A 76 -9.73 -11.32 9.94
N ARG A 77 -8.56 -11.74 9.43
CA ARG A 77 -8.22 -13.15 9.22
C ARG A 77 -7.31 -13.61 10.35
N GLN A 78 -7.65 -14.74 10.97
CA GLN A 78 -6.82 -15.31 12.03
C GLN A 78 -5.48 -15.73 11.48
N VAL A 79 -4.40 -15.27 12.12
CA VAL A 79 -3.03 -15.65 11.78
C VAL A 79 -2.44 -16.42 12.95
N LYS A 80 -1.90 -17.61 12.67
CA LYS A 80 -1.19 -18.40 13.67
C LYS A 80 0.22 -17.85 13.85
N GLY A 81 0.64 -17.69 15.12
CA GLY A 81 1.99 -17.28 15.46
C GLY A 81 2.19 -15.78 15.55
N LYS A 82 3.38 -15.34 15.17
CA LYS A 82 3.83 -13.95 15.29
C LYS A 82 3.35 -13.11 14.10
N THR A 83 3.72 -11.82 14.12
CA THR A 83 3.47 -10.85 13.05
C THR A 83 3.84 -11.42 11.67
N ILE A 84 3.06 -11.06 10.66
CA ILE A 84 3.37 -11.43 9.29
C ILE A 84 4.71 -10.81 8.88
N LYS A 85 5.59 -11.65 8.36
CA LYS A 85 6.85 -11.21 7.76
C LYS A 85 6.65 -11.02 6.25
N GLY A 86 7.29 -10.01 5.70
CA GLY A 86 7.23 -9.74 4.28
C GLY A 86 6.02 -8.92 3.88
N ALA A 87 5.60 -9.06 2.63
CA ALA A 87 4.48 -8.32 2.06
C ALA A 87 3.20 -9.15 2.12
N TYR A 88 2.07 -8.49 2.30
CA TYR A 88 0.77 -9.15 2.18
C TYR A 88 -0.20 -8.29 1.39
N GLN A 89 -1.11 -8.93 0.70
CA GLN A 89 -2.18 -8.26 -0.03
C GLN A 89 -3.36 -8.00 0.89
N LEU A 90 -3.93 -6.80 0.79
CA LEU A 90 -5.22 -6.53 1.42
C LEU A 90 -6.27 -7.23 0.55
N GLU A 91 -6.79 -8.36 1.04
CA GLU A 91 -7.66 -9.22 0.25
C GLU A 91 -8.95 -8.48 -0.15
N GLY A 92 -9.29 -8.56 -1.41
CA GLY A 92 -10.37 -7.78 -2.02
C GLY A 92 -9.90 -6.51 -2.73
N THR A 93 -8.61 -6.23 -2.70
CA THR A 93 -8.01 -5.06 -3.38
C THR A 93 -6.77 -5.47 -4.17
N ASN A 94 -6.25 -4.53 -4.96
CA ASN A 94 -4.95 -4.66 -5.62
C ASN A 94 -3.81 -4.04 -4.79
N VAL A 95 -4.08 -3.68 -3.54
CA VAL A 95 -3.13 -2.99 -2.67
C VAL A 95 -2.34 -4.00 -1.84
N TRP A 96 -1.03 -3.82 -1.81
CA TRP A 96 -0.10 -4.63 -1.01
C TRP A 96 0.56 -3.77 0.05
N ASP A 97 0.70 -4.31 1.25
CA ASP A 97 1.47 -3.71 2.33
C ASP A 97 2.82 -4.41 2.42
N SER A 98 3.88 -3.66 2.15
CA SER A 98 5.25 -4.17 2.12
C SER A 98 6.14 -3.47 3.14
N ALA A 99 5.58 -3.01 4.25
CA ALA A 99 6.32 -2.26 5.27
C ALA A 99 7.53 -3.03 5.82
N LEU A 100 7.44 -4.35 5.88
CA LEU A 100 8.48 -5.22 6.41
C LEU A 100 9.26 -5.95 5.32
N SER A 101 9.11 -5.57 4.05
CA SER A 101 9.73 -6.26 2.93
C SER A 101 9.97 -5.30 1.77
N PHE A 102 11.06 -4.54 1.86
CA PHE A 102 11.48 -3.64 0.78
C PHE A 102 12.69 -4.26 0.07
N THR A 103 12.47 -4.72 -1.18
CA THR A 103 13.50 -5.43 -1.94
C THR A 103 13.53 -4.98 -3.40
N THR A 104 14.65 -5.25 -4.05
CA THR A 104 14.80 -4.98 -5.48
C THR A 104 13.80 -5.83 -6.28
N GLY A 105 13.24 -5.23 -7.32
CA GLY A 105 12.30 -5.93 -8.20
C GLY A 105 10.98 -6.34 -7.54
N MET A 106 10.60 -5.71 -6.43
CA MET A 106 9.45 -6.14 -5.65
C MET A 106 8.09 -5.78 -6.29
N TYR A 107 8.06 -4.92 -7.28
CA TYR A 107 6.80 -4.49 -7.89
C TYR A 107 6.07 -5.68 -8.52
N LYS A 108 4.75 -5.73 -8.28
CA LYS A 108 3.87 -6.74 -8.86
C LYS A 108 2.95 -6.08 -9.87
N LYS A 109 3.01 -6.54 -11.13
CA LYS A 109 2.20 -5.97 -12.21
C LYS A 109 0.71 -6.06 -11.87
N GLY A 110 -0.01 -4.98 -12.11
CA GLY A 110 -1.44 -4.90 -11.82
C GLY A 110 -1.79 -4.48 -10.40
N THR A 111 -0.80 -4.08 -9.62
CA THR A 111 -1.00 -3.65 -8.23
C THR A 111 -0.67 -2.17 -8.06
#